data_8f15131dc3dd442e3559ad5263b120a4
#
_entry.id   8f15131dc3dd442e3559ad5263b120a4
#
_cell.length_a   1.000
_cell.length_b   1.000
_cell.length_c   1.000
_cell.angle_alpha   90.00
_cell.angle_beta   90.00
_cell.angle_gamma   90.00
#
_symmetry.space_group_name_H-M   'P 1'
#
loop_
_entity.id
_entity.type
_entity.pdbx_description
1 polymer ?
#
loop_
_entity_poly.entity_id
_entity_poly.type
_entity_poly.pdbx_seq_one_letter_code
_entity_poly.pdbx_strand_id
1 'polypeptide(L)'
;MLPNESSDRFLDDFLDGNKTQEKLEIYKREQAEPILSDRELWQPPMDGTLIETPQNKRLSKRTLVSALMILVMIPLTIFIGIWIGDRKYLFISLAIIIYTMIPFVMGFEGRKPQARELVILAVLAAIAVAGRAAFFMLPQFKPVIAIVIVTGVCFGAESGFLVGAVSMFASNFLLSQGPWTPWQMFAAGIIGFLAGILFKKGRLKMKKLPLCIYGFFSTFFIYGFLLDTASVLMYQSEVTLRSALPLYFSGAPFNLIHACSTVFFLFVGAKPLMEKLERIKVKYGLIG
;
A
#
# COMPACT_ATOMS: atom_id res chain seq x y z
N MET A 1 -21.86 -8.76 55.64
CA MET A 1 -22.05 -9.13 54.25
C MET A 1 -23.07 -8.18 53.65
N LEU A 2 -22.65 -7.20 52.88
CA LEU A 2 -23.57 -6.30 52.19
C LEU A 2 -23.91 -6.93 50.83
N PRO A 3 -25.17 -6.93 50.37
CA PRO A 3 -25.54 -7.47 49.08
C PRO A 3 -24.96 -6.61 47.98
N ASN A 4 -24.50 -7.26 46.92
CA ASN A 4 -23.84 -6.63 45.76
C ASN A 4 -24.89 -6.00 44.84
N GLU A 5 -25.27 -4.75 45.08
CA GLU A 5 -26.27 -3.98 44.30
C GLU A 5 -26.00 -3.92 42.80
N SER A 6 -24.77 -4.19 42.37
CA SER A 6 -24.42 -4.19 40.94
C SER A 6 -24.86 -5.44 40.20
N SER A 7 -24.94 -6.58 40.90
CA SER A 7 -25.38 -7.87 40.34
C SER A 7 -26.89 -7.90 40.12
N ASP A 8 -27.63 -7.31 41.04
CA ASP A 8 -29.12 -7.30 41.00
C ASP A 8 -29.61 -6.36 39.88
N ARG A 9 -28.98 -5.20 39.69
CA ARG A 9 -29.30 -4.32 38.53
C ARG A 9 -29.02 -4.96 37.18
N PHE A 10 -27.96 -5.76 37.06
CA PHE A 10 -27.69 -6.46 35.82
C PHE A 10 -28.72 -7.53 35.50
N LEU A 11 -29.19 -8.24 36.54
CA LEU A 11 -30.23 -9.25 36.40
C LEU A 11 -31.61 -8.64 36.12
N ASP A 12 -31.93 -7.51 36.73
CA ASP A 12 -33.18 -6.78 36.47
C ASP A 12 -33.21 -6.19 35.06
N ASP A 13 -32.11 -5.63 34.56
CA ASP A 13 -31.99 -5.16 33.15
C ASP A 13 -32.03 -6.30 32.13
N PHE A 14 -31.58 -7.50 32.51
CA PHE A 14 -31.64 -8.69 31.65
C PHE A 14 -33.02 -9.34 31.62
N LEU A 15 -33.75 -9.25 32.72
CA LEU A 15 -35.11 -9.82 32.87
C LEU A 15 -36.22 -8.85 32.45
N ASP A 16 -35.89 -7.57 32.18
CA ASP A 16 -36.86 -6.59 31.67
C ASP A 16 -37.17 -6.89 30.18
N GLY A 17 -38.17 -7.74 29.98
CA GLY A 17 -38.61 -8.19 28.67
C GLY A 17 -39.01 -7.04 27.70
N ASN A 18 -39.36 -5.87 28.26
CA ASN A 18 -39.74 -4.71 27.46
C ASN A 18 -38.52 -4.05 26.79
N LYS A 19 -37.39 -3.90 27.48
CA LYS A 19 -36.13 -3.39 26.92
C LYS A 19 -35.52 -4.37 25.95
N THR A 20 -35.69 -5.67 26.16
CA THR A 20 -35.20 -6.70 25.22
C THR A 20 -36.03 -6.70 23.94
N GLN A 21 -37.34 -6.48 24.02
CA GLN A 21 -38.24 -6.33 22.87
C GLN A 21 -37.90 -5.06 22.06
N GLU A 22 -37.69 -3.94 22.74
CA GLU A 22 -37.30 -2.67 22.08
C GLU A 22 -35.95 -2.79 21.34
N LYS A 23 -34.95 -3.40 21.96
CA LYS A 23 -33.66 -3.70 21.29
C LYS A 23 -33.82 -4.67 20.11
N LEU A 24 -34.70 -5.65 20.24
CA LEU A 24 -35.00 -6.59 19.16
C LEU A 24 -35.72 -5.91 17.98
N GLU A 25 -36.63 -4.99 18.28
CA GLU A 25 -37.32 -4.18 17.26
C GLU A 25 -36.37 -3.22 16.55
N ILE A 26 -35.44 -2.56 17.27
CA ILE A 26 -34.39 -1.72 16.68
C ILE A 26 -33.49 -2.57 15.81
N TYR A 27 -33.04 -3.73 16.28
CA TYR A 27 -32.23 -4.67 15.52
C TYR A 27 -32.92 -5.19 14.26
N LYS A 28 -34.22 -5.49 14.37
CA LYS A 28 -35.06 -5.89 13.21
C LYS A 28 -35.28 -4.74 12.23
N ARG A 29 -35.42 -3.48 12.71
CA ARG A 29 -35.49 -2.31 11.84
C ARG A 29 -34.19 -2.04 11.10
N GLU A 30 -33.04 -2.14 11.79
CA GLU A 30 -31.72 -2.01 11.16
C GLU A 30 -31.45 -3.12 10.14
N GLN A 31 -32.02 -4.32 10.32
CA GLN A 31 -31.93 -5.41 9.34
C GLN A 31 -33.03 -5.36 8.26
N ALA A 32 -34.12 -4.66 8.50
CA ALA A 32 -35.21 -4.51 7.52
C ALA A 32 -34.99 -3.34 6.55
N GLU A 33 -34.01 -2.48 6.76
CA GLU A 33 -33.54 -1.61 5.66
C GLU A 33 -33.03 -2.55 4.56
N PRO A 34 -33.57 -2.45 3.34
CA PRO A 34 -33.14 -3.30 2.25
C PRO A 34 -31.64 -3.09 2.05
N ILE A 35 -30.84 -4.11 2.36
CA ILE A 35 -29.44 -4.14 1.96
C ILE A 35 -29.49 -4.12 0.45
N LEU A 36 -29.34 -2.91 -0.12
CA LEU A 36 -29.19 -2.73 -1.56
C LEU A 36 -28.16 -3.75 -2.04
N SER A 37 -28.51 -4.52 -3.05
CA SER A 37 -27.59 -5.52 -3.57
C SER A 37 -26.28 -4.84 -3.93
N ASP A 38 -25.16 -5.56 -3.79
CA ASP A 38 -23.82 -5.00 -4.12
C ASP A 38 -23.76 -4.44 -5.56
N ARG A 39 -24.73 -4.80 -6.42
CA ARG A 39 -24.90 -4.27 -7.77
C ARG A 39 -25.62 -2.90 -7.81
N GLU A 40 -26.51 -2.63 -6.87
CA GLU A 40 -27.28 -1.38 -6.81
C GLU A 40 -26.47 -0.24 -6.16
N LEU A 41 -25.49 -0.61 -5.29
CA LEU A 41 -24.64 0.37 -4.63
C LEU A 41 -23.52 0.95 -5.50
N TRP A 42 -23.19 0.29 -6.63
CA TRP A 42 -22.10 0.74 -7.49
C TRP A 42 -22.41 0.44 -8.97
N GLN A 43 -22.36 1.48 -9.79
CA GLN A 43 -22.40 1.38 -11.24
C GLN A 43 -21.06 1.82 -11.84
N PRO A 44 -20.44 1.05 -12.74
CA PRO A 44 -19.19 1.45 -13.38
C PRO A 44 -19.43 2.71 -14.24
N PRO A 45 -18.48 3.67 -14.25
CA PRO A 45 -18.56 4.83 -15.12
C PRO A 45 -18.69 4.44 -16.59
N MET A 46 -19.65 5.02 -17.29
CA MET A 46 -19.97 4.70 -18.69
C MET A 46 -18.85 5.09 -19.67
N ASP A 47 -17.95 5.99 -19.28
CA ASP A 47 -16.85 6.51 -20.11
C ASP A 47 -15.61 5.59 -20.15
N GLY A 48 -15.68 4.40 -19.55
CA GLY A 48 -14.59 3.44 -19.48
C GLY A 48 -13.47 3.81 -18.48
N THR A 49 -13.71 4.81 -17.62
CA THR A 49 -12.87 5.02 -16.45
C THR A 49 -13.08 3.90 -15.44
N LEU A 50 -12.02 3.49 -14.72
CA LEU A 50 -12.13 2.41 -13.74
C LEU A 50 -12.82 2.88 -12.46
N ILE A 51 -12.70 4.17 -12.14
CA ILE A 51 -13.27 4.83 -10.97
C ILE A 51 -13.51 6.31 -11.32
N GLU A 52 -14.52 6.94 -10.73
CA GLU A 52 -14.70 8.39 -10.85
C GLU A 52 -13.49 9.13 -10.29
N THR A 53 -12.93 10.04 -11.10
CA THR A 53 -11.79 10.84 -10.67
C THR A 53 -12.26 11.91 -9.69
N PRO A 54 -11.77 11.95 -8.45
CA PRO A 54 -12.09 13.02 -7.54
C PRO A 54 -11.58 14.35 -8.09
N GLN A 55 -12.40 15.41 -7.97
CA GLN A 55 -12.01 16.76 -8.39
C GLN A 55 -10.68 17.18 -7.77
N ASN A 56 -9.93 17.94 -8.54
CA ASN A 56 -8.55 18.40 -8.29
C ASN A 56 -8.41 19.15 -6.94
N LYS A 57 -8.34 18.43 -5.83
CA LYS A 57 -8.04 19.02 -4.51
C LYS A 57 -6.52 19.18 -4.36
N ARG A 58 -6.08 20.37 -3.95
CA ARG A 58 -4.67 20.66 -3.63
C ARG A 58 -4.09 19.61 -2.68
N LEU A 59 -2.82 19.23 -2.89
CA LEU A 59 -2.09 18.31 -2.02
C LEU A 59 -2.18 18.78 -0.56
N SER A 60 -2.56 17.89 0.33
CA SER A 60 -2.55 18.21 1.76
C SER A 60 -1.11 18.54 2.18
N LYS A 61 -0.92 19.46 3.14
CA LYS A 61 0.40 19.81 3.67
C LYS A 61 1.17 18.56 4.14
N ARG A 62 0.46 17.58 4.69
CA ARG A 62 1.02 16.29 5.15
C ARG A 62 1.53 15.44 4.00
N THR A 63 0.76 15.31 2.92
CA THR A 63 1.21 14.59 1.72
C THR A 63 2.45 15.25 1.10
N LEU A 64 2.54 16.60 1.17
CA LEU A 64 3.71 17.32 0.71
C LEU A 64 4.93 17.04 1.60
N VAL A 65 4.76 17.06 2.91
CA VAL A 65 5.82 16.73 3.88
C VAL A 65 6.28 15.28 3.72
N SER A 66 5.34 14.33 3.59
CA SER A 66 5.67 12.93 3.32
C SER A 66 6.43 12.76 2.01
N ALA A 67 6.02 13.47 0.95
CA ALA A 67 6.73 13.45 -0.32
C ALA A 67 8.15 14.02 -0.19
N LEU A 68 8.30 15.13 0.51
CA LEU A 68 9.62 15.75 0.76
C LEU A 68 10.53 14.81 1.54
N MET A 69 10.03 14.21 2.63
CA MET A 69 10.79 13.25 3.44
C MET A 69 11.25 12.05 2.61
N ILE A 70 10.36 11.45 1.85
CA ILE A 70 10.68 10.27 1.04
C ILE A 70 11.64 10.61 -0.11
N LEU A 71 11.33 11.66 -0.87
CA LEU A 71 12.07 12.00 -2.10
C LEU A 71 13.40 12.71 -1.84
N VAL A 72 13.56 13.37 -0.69
CA VAL A 72 14.79 14.14 -0.37
C VAL A 72 15.65 13.41 0.64
N MET A 73 15.07 13.02 1.80
CA MET A 73 15.88 12.49 2.91
C MET A 73 16.50 11.13 2.60
N ILE A 74 15.78 10.25 1.87
CA ILE A 74 16.32 8.92 1.59
C ILE A 74 17.45 8.98 0.55
N PRO A 75 17.30 9.62 -0.63
CA PRO A 75 18.42 9.80 -1.55
C PRO A 75 19.62 10.52 -0.91
N LEU A 76 19.36 11.54 -0.08
CA LEU A 76 20.41 12.25 0.66
C LEU A 76 21.18 11.31 1.61
N THR A 77 20.48 10.44 2.34
CA THR A 77 21.10 9.45 3.22
C THR A 77 21.98 8.47 2.45
N ILE A 78 21.49 8.01 1.28
CA ILE A 78 22.26 7.14 0.39
C ILE A 78 23.52 7.87 -0.10
N PHE A 79 23.37 9.11 -0.56
CA PHE A 79 24.49 9.93 -1.06
C PHE A 79 25.55 10.17 0.03
N ILE A 80 25.13 10.56 1.25
CA ILE A 80 26.02 10.73 2.39
C ILE A 80 26.73 9.41 2.74
N GLY A 81 26.01 8.28 2.71
CA GLY A 81 26.59 6.96 2.96
C GLY A 81 27.66 6.58 1.94
N ILE A 82 27.48 6.93 0.68
CA ILE A 82 28.47 6.73 -0.39
C ILE A 82 29.68 7.66 -0.15
N TRP A 83 29.45 8.92 0.20
CA TRP A 83 30.49 9.93 0.40
C TRP A 83 31.41 9.64 1.58
N ILE A 84 30.88 9.03 2.67
CA ILE A 84 31.68 8.64 3.85
C ILE A 84 32.63 7.48 3.53
N GLY A 85 32.47 6.80 2.38
CA GLY A 85 33.44 5.82 1.87
C GLY A 85 33.50 4.49 2.64
N ASP A 86 32.78 4.35 3.73
CA ASP A 86 32.76 3.16 4.56
C ASP A 86 31.52 2.32 4.18
N ARG A 87 31.66 1.01 3.92
CA ARG A 87 30.55 0.12 3.53
C ARG A 87 29.51 -0.05 4.65
N LYS A 88 28.89 1.06 5.04
CA LYS A 88 27.88 1.10 6.11
C LYS A 88 26.47 0.88 5.57
N TYR A 89 26.30 -0.02 4.57
CA TYR A 89 24.97 -0.32 3.99
C TYR A 89 23.94 -0.71 5.07
N LEU A 90 24.38 -1.32 6.18
CA LEU A 90 23.50 -1.63 7.32
C LEU A 90 22.96 -0.34 7.97
N PHE A 91 23.78 0.69 8.17
CA PHE A 91 23.34 1.98 8.69
C PHE A 91 22.44 2.72 7.72
N ILE A 92 22.78 2.69 6.43
CA ILE A 92 21.95 3.26 5.36
C ILE A 92 20.58 2.56 5.34
N SER A 93 20.57 1.23 5.41
CA SER A 93 19.34 0.43 5.44
C SER A 93 18.48 0.76 6.66
N LEU A 94 19.09 0.90 7.84
CA LEU A 94 18.39 1.28 9.07
C LEU A 94 17.79 2.68 8.96
N ALA A 95 18.56 3.66 8.46
CA ALA A 95 18.07 5.02 8.24
C ALA A 95 16.87 5.03 7.27
N ILE A 96 16.94 4.26 6.18
CA ILE A 96 15.83 4.10 5.24
C ILE A 96 14.59 3.54 5.95
N ILE A 97 14.72 2.51 6.78
CA ILE A 97 13.59 1.96 7.56
C ILE A 97 12.94 3.04 8.41
N ILE A 98 13.74 3.80 9.16
CA ILE A 98 13.25 4.87 10.02
C ILE A 98 12.50 5.93 9.20
N TYR A 99 13.09 6.39 8.11
CA TYR A 99 12.46 7.40 7.26
C TYR A 99 11.19 6.88 6.57
N THR A 100 11.13 5.60 6.22
CA THR A 100 9.91 5.01 5.66
C THR A 100 8.78 4.89 6.68
N MET A 101 9.09 4.81 7.97
CA MET A 101 8.09 4.78 9.05
C MET A 101 7.47 6.16 9.33
N ILE A 102 8.24 7.25 9.16
CA ILE A 102 7.80 8.62 9.48
C ILE A 102 6.53 9.03 8.72
N PRO A 103 6.45 8.90 7.38
CA PRO A 103 5.24 9.25 6.62
C PRO A 103 4.00 8.47 7.07
N PHE A 104 4.19 7.22 7.50
CA PHE A 104 3.11 6.41 8.05
C PHE A 104 2.60 6.98 9.37
N VAL A 105 3.49 7.24 10.31
CA VAL A 105 3.13 7.85 11.61
C VAL A 105 2.43 9.19 11.38
N MET A 106 2.97 10.05 10.53
CA MET A 106 2.37 11.36 10.20
C MET A 106 1.01 11.24 9.50
N GLY A 107 0.86 10.26 8.60
CA GLY A 107 -0.40 9.97 7.91
C GLY A 107 -1.49 9.52 8.87
N PHE A 108 -1.12 8.65 9.81
CA PHE A 108 -2.04 8.11 10.81
C PHE A 108 -2.48 9.16 11.83
N GLU A 109 -1.54 9.94 12.35
CA GLU A 109 -1.80 10.93 13.40
C GLU A 109 -2.87 11.97 13.02
N GLY A 110 -3.01 12.23 11.74
CA GLY A 110 -3.89 13.26 11.25
C GLY A 110 -5.17 12.83 10.56
N ARG A 111 -5.24 11.60 10.08
CA ARG A 111 -6.42 11.11 9.35
C ARG A 111 -7.44 10.46 10.28
N LYS A 112 -7.03 10.06 11.49
CA LYS A 112 -7.84 9.19 12.38
C LYS A 112 -8.44 8.05 11.56
N PRO A 113 -7.62 7.19 10.92
CA PRO A 113 -8.12 6.15 10.04
C PRO A 113 -9.08 5.29 10.82
N GLN A 114 -10.23 4.97 10.22
CA GLN A 114 -11.16 4.06 10.84
C GLN A 114 -10.52 2.68 10.97
N ALA A 115 -10.82 1.95 12.05
CA ALA A 115 -10.32 0.59 12.24
C ALA A 115 -10.61 -0.31 11.03
N ARG A 116 -11.73 -0.08 10.35
CA ARG A 116 -12.13 -0.79 9.13
C ARG A 116 -11.17 -0.54 7.96
N GLU A 117 -10.68 0.69 7.78
CA GLU A 117 -9.65 1.00 6.74
C GLU A 117 -8.36 0.23 7.01
N LEU A 118 -7.91 0.19 8.27
CA LEU A 118 -6.72 -0.55 8.68
C LEU A 118 -6.83 -2.05 8.37
N VAL A 119 -7.97 -2.64 8.64
CA VAL A 119 -8.23 -4.06 8.32
C VAL A 119 -8.12 -4.30 6.82
N ILE A 120 -8.69 -3.41 5.98
CA ILE A 120 -8.62 -3.55 4.53
C ILE A 120 -7.16 -3.43 4.03
N LEU A 121 -6.40 -2.46 4.55
CA LEU A 121 -4.98 -2.31 4.20
C LEU A 121 -4.15 -3.53 4.62
N ALA A 122 -4.42 -4.09 5.81
CA ALA A 122 -3.78 -5.31 6.28
C ALA A 122 -4.12 -6.52 5.38
N VAL A 123 -5.38 -6.65 4.95
CA VAL A 123 -5.81 -7.70 4.00
C VAL A 123 -5.11 -7.52 2.64
N LEU A 124 -4.99 -6.29 2.12
CA LEU A 124 -4.28 -6.03 0.86
C LEU A 124 -2.80 -6.38 0.97
N ALA A 125 -2.15 -6.03 2.11
CA ALA A 125 -0.78 -6.45 2.38
C ALA A 125 -0.66 -7.98 2.44
N ALA A 126 -1.58 -8.66 3.12
CA ALA A 126 -1.60 -10.12 3.20
C ALA A 126 -1.79 -10.78 1.82
N ILE A 127 -2.67 -10.25 0.96
CA ILE A 127 -2.85 -10.73 -0.43
C ILE A 127 -1.56 -10.51 -1.24
N ALA A 128 -0.87 -9.38 -1.06
CA ALA A 128 0.40 -9.10 -1.72
C ALA A 128 1.50 -10.09 -1.27
N VAL A 129 1.58 -10.40 0.03
CA VAL A 129 2.48 -11.40 0.60
C VAL A 129 2.17 -12.80 0.06
N ALA A 130 0.90 -13.20 0.12
CA ALA A 130 0.45 -14.49 -0.39
C ALA A 130 0.72 -14.64 -1.90
N GLY A 131 0.44 -13.60 -2.68
CA GLY A 131 0.76 -13.56 -4.10
C GLY A 131 2.26 -13.70 -4.36
N ARG A 132 3.10 -13.04 -3.56
CA ARG A 132 4.56 -13.15 -3.68
C ARG A 132 5.05 -14.57 -3.35
N ALA A 133 4.44 -15.22 -2.37
CA ALA A 133 4.73 -16.60 -2.00
C ALA A 133 4.22 -17.60 -3.05
N ALA A 134 3.00 -17.42 -3.56
CA ALA A 134 2.41 -18.30 -4.57
C ALA A 134 3.23 -18.34 -5.89
N PHE A 135 3.82 -17.22 -6.26
CA PHE A 135 4.68 -17.10 -7.46
C PHE A 135 6.18 -17.19 -7.12
N PHE A 136 6.54 -17.81 -5.99
CA PHE A 136 7.93 -17.89 -5.53
C PHE A 136 8.86 -18.51 -6.58
N MET A 137 8.42 -19.59 -7.21
CA MET A 137 9.20 -20.33 -8.21
C MET A 137 9.44 -19.56 -9.52
N LEU A 138 8.69 -18.48 -9.78
CA LEU A 138 8.85 -17.67 -10.97
C LEU A 138 9.73 -16.45 -10.65
N PRO A 139 10.94 -16.35 -11.24
CA PRO A 139 11.84 -15.22 -11.01
C PRO A 139 11.16 -13.91 -11.40
N GLN A 140 11.09 -12.95 -10.48
CA GLN A 140 10.52 -11.62 -10.65
C GLN A 140 9.06 -11.53 -11.14
N PHE A 141 8.39 -12.65 -11.44
CA PHE A 141 6.99 -12.67 -11.88
C PHE A 141 6.06 -12.75 -10.68
N LYS A 142 5.65 -11.60 -10.14
CA LYS A 142 4.90 -11.50 -8.87
C LYS A 142 3.87 -10.37 -8.90
N PRO A 143 2.66 -10.54 -8.28
CA PRO A 143 1.58 -9.55 -8.32
C PRO A 143 1.77 -8.38 -7.36
N VAL A 144 2.77 -8.41 -6.48
CA VAL A 144 2.89 -7.50 -5.33
C VAL A 144 2.85 -6.03 -5.72
N ILE A 145 3.60 -5.59 -6.73
CA ILE A 145 3.63 -4.18 -7.15
C ILE A 145 2.29 -3.74 -7.74
N ALA A 146 1.62 -4.63 -8.48
CA ALA A 146 0.28 -4.33 -9.01
C ALA A 146 -0.73 -4.07 -7.88
N ILE A 147 -0.72 -4.88 -6.81
CA ILE A 147 -1.57 -4.70 -5.62
C ILE A 147 -1.23 -3.40 -4.91
N VAL A 148 0.05 -3.08 -4.74
CA VAL A 148 0.53 -1.83 -4.13
C VAL A 148 0.06 -0.61 -4.92
N ILE A 149 0.16 -0.64 -6.26
CA ILE A 149 -0.33 0.43 -7.14
C ILE A 149 -1.83 0.61 -6.96
N VAL A 150 -2.63 -0.47 -7.03
CA VAL A 150 -4.09 -0.41 -6.84
C VAL A 150 -4.43 0.15 -5.45
N THR A 151 -3.69 -0.24 -4.41
CA THR A 151 -3.88 0.32 -3.06
C THR A 151 -3.66 1.83 -3.04
N GLY A 152 -2.56 2.31 -3.64
CA GLY A 152 -2.26 3.75 -3.74
C GLY A 152 -3.36 4.51 -4.49
N VAL A 153 -3.85 3.96 -5.58
CA VAL A 153 -4.95 4.53 -6.38
C VAL A 153 -6.24 4.64 -5.57
N CYS A 154 -6.64 3.56 -4.88
CA CYS A 154 -7.92 3.50 -4.16
C CYS A 154 -7.90 4.23 -2.81
N PHE A 155 -6.85 4.06 -2.01
CA PHE A 155 -6.78 4.57 -0.63
C PHE A 155 -5.89 5.81 -0.47
N GLY A 156 -5.04 6.10 -1.45
CA GLY A 156 -4.16 7.28 -1.46
C GLY A 156 -2.70 6.95 -1.19
N ALA A 157 -1.88 8.01 -1.30
CA ALA A 157 -0.43 7.89 -1.33
C ALA A 157 0.16 7.19 -0.09
N GLU A 158 -0.26 7.60 1.09
CA GLU A 158 0.26 7.08 2.36
C GLU A 158 -0.12 5.60 2.57
N SER A 159 -1.36 5.23 2.20
CA SER A 159 -1.84 3.84 2.26
C SER A 159 -1.09 2.95 1.25
N GLY A 160 -0.84 3.46 0.03
CA GLY A 160 -0.04 2.76 -0.98
C GLY A 160 1.39 2.53 -0.52
N PHE A 161 2.02 3.56 0.11
CA PHE A 161 3.35 3.43 0.69
C PHE A 161 3.39 2.37 1.79
N LEU A 162 2.43 2.44 2.72
CA LEU A 162 2.35 1.50 3.84
C LEU A 162 2.22 0.05 3.37
N VAL A 163 1.24 -0.22 2.50
CA VAL A 163 1.01 -1.59 2.01
C VAL A 163 2.23 -2.10 1.25
N GLY A 164 2.89 -1.25 0.45
CA GLY A 164 4.13 -1.60 -0.23
C GLY A 164 5.25 -1.98 0.74
N ALA A 165 5.53 -1.13 1.73
CA ALA A 165 6.57 -1.36 2.72
C ALA A 165 6.29 -2.60 3.58
N VAL A 166 5.07 -2.72 4.13
CA VAL A 166 4.67 -3.84 4.99
C VAL A 166 4.66 -5.16 4.22
N SER A 167 4.18 -5.16 2.97
CA SER A 167 4.17 -6.37 2.13
C SER A 167 5.58 -6.91 1.88
N MET A 168 6.55 -6.02 1.58
CA MET A 168 7.94 -6.43 1.38
C MET A 168 8.56 -6.93 2.68
N PHE A 169 8.37 -6.20 3.78
CA PHE A 169 8.87 -6.63 5.09
C PHE A 169 8.32 -7.99 5.49
N ALA A 170 6.99 -8.15 5.50
CA ALA A 170 6.34 -9.37 5.93
C ALA A 170 6.67 -10.57 5.02
N SER A 171 6.69 -10.38 3.70
CA SER A 171 7.00 -11.47 2.77
C SER A 171 8.45 -11.94 2.86
N ASN A 172 9.38 -11.09 3.28
CA ASN A 172 10.77 -11.48 3.43
C ASN A 172 11.00 -12.42 4.64
N PHE A 173 10.10 -12.47 5.63
CA PHE A 173 10.13 -13.54 6.64
C PHE A 173 9.92 -14.93 6.04
N LEU A 174 9.16 -15.01 4.94
CA LEU A 174 8.90 -16.26 4.23
C LEU A 174 9.98 -16.56 3.15
N LEU A 175 10.53 -15.49 2.53
CA LEU A 175 11.38 -15.62 1.34
C LEU A 175 12.86 -15.38 1.60
N SER A 176 13.25 -14.74 2.64
CA SER A 176 14.57 -14.41 3.16
C SER A 176 14.67 -12.94 3.55
N GLN A 177 15.06 -12.67 4.78
CA GLN A 177 15.43 -11.35 5.27
C GLN A 177 16.91 -11.07 4.99
N GLY A 178 17.21 -9.82 4.68
CA GLY A 178 18.58 -9.38 4.45
C GLY A 178 18.69 -7.86 4.33
N PRO A 179 19.91 -7.34 4.10
CA PRO A 179 20.14 -5.90 3.97
C PRO A 179 19.42 -5.28 2.77
N TRP A 180 18.93 -6.07 1.83
CA TRP A 180 18.08 -5.63 0.72
C TRP A 180 16.63 -5.32 1.15
N THR A 181 16.18 -5.83 2.30
CA THR A 181 14.77 -5.67 2.74
C THR A 181 14.34 -4.21 2.85
N PRO A 182 15.08 -3.29 3.50
CA PRO A 182 14.69 -1.88 3.55
C PRO A 182 14.58 -1.24 2.18
N TRP A 183 15.45 -1.61 1.26
CA TRP A 183 15.41 -1.12 -0.12
C TRP A 183 14.16 -1.58 -0.86
N GLN A 184 13.77 -2.85 -0.69
CA GLN A 184 12.52 -3.38 -1.23
C GLN A 184 11.30 -2.68 -0.63
N MET A 185 11.29 -2.45 0.69
CA MET A 185 10.22 -1.73 1.40
C MET A 185 10.05 -0.32 0.82
N PHE A 186 11.14 0.40 0.67
CA PHE A 186 11.12 1.74 0.11
C PHE A 186 10.71 1.73 -1.36
N ALA A 187 11.30 0.85 -2.18
CA ALA A 187 11.03 0.79 -3.61
C ALA A 187 9.56 0.47 -3.91
N ALA A 188 8.96 -0.50 -3.21
CA ALA A 188 7.54 -0.81 -3.35
C ALA A 188 6.66 0.31 -2.77
N GLY A 189 7.05 0.86 -1.62
CA GLY A 189 6.33 1.94 -0.96
C GLY A 189 6.24 3.19 -1.82
N ILE A 190 7.36 3.65 -2.39
CA ILE A 190 7.39 4.86 -3.24
C ILE A 190 6.53 4.69 -4.50
N ILE A 191 6.48 3.50 -5.10
CA ILE A 191 5.61 3.21 -6.24
C ILE A 191 4.14 3.37 -5.84
N GLY A 192 3.72 2.78 -4.71
CA GLY A 192 2.36 2.95 -4.20
C GLY A 192 2.02 4.39 -3.84
N PHE A 193 2.97 5.11 -3.24
CA PHE A 193 2.84 6.52 -2.90
C PHE A 193 2.61 7.40 -4.14
N LEU A 194 3.46 7.24 -5.16
CA LEU A 194 3.34 7.99 -6.41
C LEU A 194 2.06 7.64 -7.17
N ALA A 195 1.63 6.36 -7.15
CA ALA A 195 0.34 5.97 -7.71
C ALA A 195 -0.81 6.75 -7.06
N GLY A 196 -0.82 6.86 -5.73
CA GLY A 196 -1.82 7.65 -5.02
C GLY A 196 -1.80 9.14 -5.37
N ILE A 197 -0.62 9.74 -5.56
CA ILE A 197 -0.49 11.14 -5.97
C ILE A 197 -0.97 11.36 -7.41
N LEU A 198 -0.63 10.46 -8.31
CA LEU A 198 -0.88 10.64 -9.74
C LEU A 198 -2.33 10.33 -10.12
N PHE A 199 -2.89 9.27 -9.58
CA PHE A 199 -4.24 8.80 -9.96
C PHE A 199 -5.33 9.31 -9.03
N LYS A 200 -5.20 9.14 -7.72
CA LYS A 200 -6.26 9.57 -6.79
C LYS A 200 -6.52 11.08 -6.84
N LYS A 201 -5.56 11.89 -7.27
CA LYS A 201 -5.71 13.34 -7.45
C LYS A 201 -6.11 13.77 -8.86
N GLY A 202 -6.50 12.84 -9.72
CA GLY A 202 -6.98 13.12 -11.07
C GLY A 202 -5.92 13.65 -12.05
N ARG A 203 -4.62 13.56 -11.73
CA ARG A 203 -3.54 13.96 -12.64
C ARG A 203 -3.41 13.02 -13.83
N LEU A 204 -3.65 11.72 -13.57
CA LEU A 204 -3.73 10.69 -14.60
C LEU A 204 -5.12 10.06 -14.58
N LYS A 205 -5.64 9.77 -15.78
CA LYS A 205 -6.96 9.11 -15.92
C LYS A 205 -6.89 7.68 -15.36
N MET A 206 -7.87 7.30 -14.56
CA MET A 206 -8.00 5.94 -14.01
C MET A 206 -8.51 4.96 -15.08
N LYS A 207 -7.73 4.81 -16.17
CA LYS A 207 -7.98 3.84 -17.23
C LYS A 207 -6.91 2.75 -17.20
N LYS A 208 -7.22 1.58 -17.76
CA LYS A 208 -6.28 0.45 -17.78
C LYS A 208 -4.93 0.81 -18.39
N LEU A 209 -4.93 1.51 -19.53
CA LEU A 209 -3.69 1.82 -20.26
C LEU A 209 -2.75 2.75 -19.47
N PRO A 210 -3.17 3.93 -18.95
CA PRO A 210 -2.31 4.76 -18.10
C PRO A 210 -1.79 4.02 -16.86
N LEU A 211 -2.61 3.13 -16.27
CA LEU A 211 -2.22 2.36 -15.10
C LEU A 211 -1.13 1.32 -15.45
N CYS A 212 -1.26 0.63 -16.58
CA CYS A 212 -0.25 -0.31 -17.07
C CYS A 212 1.06 0.40 -17.47
N ILE A 213 0.96 1.55 -18.12
CA ILE A 213 2.13 2.38 -18.47
C ILE A 213 2.86 2.81 -17.20
N TYR A 214 2.14 3.35 -16.23
CA TYR A 214 2.71 3.71 -14.93
C TYR A 214 3.35 2.49 -14.24
N GLY A 215 2.65 1.35 -14.21
CA GLY A 215 3.15 0.11 -13.62
C GLY A 215 4.44 -0.36 -14.25
N PHE A 216 4.53 -0.31 -15.59
CA PHE A 216 5.76 -0.67 -16.31
C PHE A 216 6.93 0.25 -15.94
N PHE A 217 6.77 1.56 -16.14
CA PHE A 217 7.86 2.51 -15.94
C PHE A 217 8.27 2.61 -14.47
N SER A 218 7.32 2.63 -13.53
CA SER A 218 7.64 2.68 -12.11
C SER A 218 8.36 1.41 -11.63
N THR A 219 7.96 0.23 -12.09
CA THR A 219 8.63 -1.02 -11.72
C THR A 219 10.00 -1.12 -12.37
N PHE A 220 10.12 -0.81 -13.65
CA PHE A 220 11.40 -0.92 -14.36
C PHE A 220 12.43 0.10 -13.84
N PHE A 221 12.05 1.38 -13.79
CA PHE A 221 13.00 2.45 -13.44
C PHE A 221 13.11 2.71 -11.94
N ILE A 222 12.00 2.75 -11.18
CA ILE A 222 12.08 3.08 -9.76
C ILE A 222 12.49 1.84 -8.97
N TYR A 223 11.74 0.73 -9.09
CA TYR A 223 12.07 -0.49 -8.35
C TYR A 223 13.41 -1.05 -8.78
N GLY A 224 13.61 -1.23 -10.08
CA GLY A 224 14.84 -1.75 -10.65
C GLY A 224 16.06 -0.92 -10.27
N PHE A 225 16.03 0.40 -10.52
CA PHE A 225 17.14 1.28 -10.19
C PHE A 225 17.51 1.23 -8.70
N LEU A 226 16.52 1.28 -7.80
CA LEU A 226 16.77 1.24 -6.36
C LEU A 226 17.38 -0.08 -5.90
N LEU A 227 16.91 -1.21 -6.44
CA LEU A 227 17.43 -2.53 -6.07
C LEU A 227 18.82 -2.79 -6.68
N ASP A 228 19.05 -2.33 -7.90
CA ASP A 228 20.39 -2.41 -8.52
C ASP A 228 21.37 -1.52 -7.74
N THR A 229 20.96 -0.30 -7.34
CA THR A 229 21.77 0.57 -6.46
C THR A 229 22.08 -0.12 -5.12
N ALA A 230 21.09 -0.76 -4.52
CA ALA A 230 21.31 -1.54 -3.29
C ALA A 230 22.33 -2.66 -3.51
N SER A 231 22.27 -3.35 -4.65
CA SER A 231 23.22 -4.40 -5.01
C SER A 231 24.64 -3.84 -5.20
N VAL A 232 24.79 -2.68 -5.86
CA VAL A 232 26.08 -1.99 -5.96
C VAL A 232 26.67 -1.70 -4.58
N LEU A 233 25.86 -1.11 -3.68
CA LEU A 233 26.30 -0.76 -2.31
C LEU A 233 26.62 -1.98 -1.43
N MET A 234 25.97 -3.12 -1.69
CA MET A 234 26.19 -4.35 -0.92
C MET A 234 27.39 -5.16 -1.41
N TYR A 235 27.61 -5.23 -2.73
CA TYR A 235 28.53 -6.21 -3.32
C TYR A 235 29.81 -5.59 -3.89
N GLN A 236 29.85 -4.27 -4.16
CA GLN A 236 31.05 -3.64 -4.69
C GLN A 236 31.92 -3.05 -3.57
N SER A 237 33.24 -3.24 -3.70
CA SER A 237 34.22 -2.65 -2.78
C SER A 237 34.33 -1.15 -2.96
N GLU A 238 34.28 -0.71 -4.21
CA GLU A 238 34.35 0.69 -4.59
C GLU A 238 33.15 1.03 -5.47
N VAL A 239 32.44 2.10 -5.11
CA VAL A 239 31.28 2.58 -5.87
C VAL A 239 31.75 3.55 -6.92
N THR A 240 32.07 3.01 -8.08
CA THR A 240 32.46 3.76 -9.27
C THR A 240 31.49 3.47 -10.41
N LEU A 241 31.43 4.34 -11.41
CA LEU A 241 30.60 4.09 -12.58
C LEU A 241 31.01 2.77 -13.29
N ARG A 242 32.31 2.46 -13.28
CA ARG A 242 32.86 1.25 -13.90
C ARG A 242 32.45 -0.02 -13.17
N SER A 243 32.32 0.02 -11.85
CA SER A 243 31.89 -1.13 -11.04
C SER A 243 30.34 -1.28 -11.00
N ALA A 244 29.62 -0.17 -11.12
CA ALA A 244 28.16 -0.14 -11.06
C ALA A 244 27.49 -0.60 -12.36
N LEU A 245 27.98 -0.15 -13.53
CA LEU A 245 27.36 -0.43 -14.83
C LEU A 245 27.10 -1.92 -15.11
N PRO A 246 28.04 -2.86 -14.86
CA PRO A 246 27.79 -4.28 -15.08
C PRO A 246 26.62 -4.82 -14.25
N LEU A 247 26.43 -4.33 -13.02
CA LEU A 247 25.32 -4.74 -12.14
C LEU A 247 23.98 -4.24 -12.66
N TYR A 248 23.90 -2.99 -13.12
CA TYR A 248 22.67 -2.46 -13.74
C TYR A 248 22.32 -3.20 -15.04
N PHE A 249 23.30 -3.51 -15.88
CA PHE A 249 23.07 -4.28 -17.10
C PHE A 249 22.62 -5.72 -16.79
N SER A 250 23.22 -6.37 -15.82
CA SER A 250 22.81 -7.72 -15.40
C SER A 250 21.45 -7.74 -14.70
N GLY A 251 21.05 -6.67 -14.01
CA GLY A 251 19.75 -6.49 -13.40
C GLY A 251 18.62 -6.20 -14.39
N ALA A 252 18.93 -5.54 -15.51
CA ALA A 252 17.94 -5.06 -16.48
C ALA A 252 16.95 -6.16 -16.99
N PRO A 253 17.38 -7.38 -17.34
CA PRO A 253 16.46 -8.46 -17.73
C PRO A 253 15.46 -8.83 -16.61
N PHE A 254 15.93 -8.90 -15.36
CA PHE A 254 15.07 -9.19 -14.21
C PHE A 254 14.08 -8.05 -13.94
N ASN A 255 14.53 -6.82 -14.07
CA ASN A 255 13.69 -5.63 -13.96
C ASN A 255 12.62 -5.60 -15.04
N LEU A 256 12.97 -6.02 -16.27
CA LEU A 256 12.02 -6.13 -17.38
C LEU A 256 10.93 -7.19 -17.10
N ILE A 257 11.33 -8.38 -16.63
CA ILE A 257 10.38 -9.43 -16.23
C ILE A 257 9.44 -8.92 -15.15
N HIS A 258 9.96 -8.20 -14.15
CA HIS A 258 9.15 -7.64 -13.06
C HIS A 258 8.18 -6.56 -13.56
N ALA A 259 8.63 -5.69 -14.47
CA ALA A 259 7.77 -4.68 -15.08
C ALA A 259 6.66 -5.31 -15.94
N CYS A 260 6.99 -6.31 -16.77
CA CYS A 260 6.00 -7.06 -17.54
C CYS A 260 5.01 -7.81 -16.65
N SER A 261 5.48 -8.41 -15.57
CA SER A 261 4.64 -9.03 -14.54
C SER A 261 3.65 -8.03 -13.94
N THR A 262 4.14 -6.85 -13.55
CA THR A 262 3.30 -5.77 -13.01
C THR A 262 2.22 -5.36 -14.00
N VAL A 263 2.58 -5.18 -15.27
CA VAL A 263 1.61 -4.89 -16.35
C VAL A 263 0.57 -5.99 -16.49
N PHE A 264 1.00 -7.25 -16.51
CA PHE A 264 0.11 -8.40 -16.62
C PHE A 264 -0.93 -8.41 -15.49
N PHE A 265 -0.48 -8.29 -14.23
CA PHE A 265 -1.39 -8.31 -13.09
C PHE A 265 -2.28 -7.06 -13.01
N LEU A 266 -1.80 -5.90 -13.44
CA LEU A 266 -2.64 -4.70 -13.55
C LEU A 266 -3.69 -4.85 -14.66
N PHE A 267 -3.30 -5.36 -15.81
CA PHE A 267 -4.21 -5.52 -16.94
C PHE A 267 -5.36 -6.49 -16.63
N VAL A 268 -5.06 -7.62 -15.99
CA VAL A 268 -6.03 -8.66 -15.63
C VAL A 268 -6.79 -8.31 -14.35
N GLY A 269 -6.06 -7.89 -13.29
CA GLY A 269 -6.59 -7.84 -11.92
C GLY A 269 -6.99 -6.45 -11.44
N ALA A 270 -6.49 -5.36 -12.05
CA ALA A 270 -6.74 -4.03 -11.50
C ALA A 270 -8.23 -3.66 -11.49
N LYS A 271 -8.95 -3.87 -12.61
CA LYS A 271 -10.36 -3.52 -12.71
C LYS A 271 -11.20 -4.25 -11.64
N PRO A 272 -11.24 -5.60 -11.58
CA PRO A 272 -12.08 -6.29 -10.61
C PRO A 272 -11.69 -5.99 -9.15
N LEU A 273 -10.40 -5.80 -8.88
CA LEU A 273 -9.94 -5.45 -7.54
C LEU A 273 -10.39 -4.05 -7.13
N MET A 274 -10.22 -3.05 -8.00
CA MET A 274 -10.64 -1.67 -7.75
C MET A 274 -12.15 -1.56 -7.57
N GLU A 275 -12.94 -2.22 -8.42
CA GLU A 275 -14.41 -2.27 -8.29
C GLU A 275 -14.84 -2.86 -6.94
N LYS A 276 -14.20 -3.95 -6.52
CA LYS A 276 -14.50 -4.56 -5.22
C LYS A 276 -14.10 -3.64 -4.05
N LEU A 277 -12.96 -2.97 -4.15
CA LEU A 277 -12.51 -2.04 -3.12
C LEU A 277 -13.42 -0.81 -3.01
N GLU A 278 -13.90 -0.26 -4.14
CA GLU A 278 -14.85 0.85 -4.12
C GLU A 278 -16.19 0.44 -3.48
N ARG A 279 -16.73 -0.73 -3.82
CA ARG A 279 -17.93 -1.26 -3.13
C ARG A 279 -17.73 -1.39 -1.62
N ILE A 280 -16.58 -1.89 -1.20
CA ILE A 280 -16.23 -2.00 0.22
C ILE A 280 -16.17 -0.61 0.87
N LYS A 281 -15.57 0.38 0.22
CA LYS A 281 -15.51 1.76 0.72
C LYS A 281 -16.91 2.36 0.91
N VAL A 282 -17.79 2.19 -0.09
CA VAL A 282 -19.19 2.64 0.00
C VAL A 282 -19.92 1.93 1.16
N LYS A 283 -19.84 0.59 1.21
CA LYS A 283 -20.52 -0.22 2.22
C LYS A 283 -20.12 0.12 3.65
N TYR A 284 -18.88 0.49 3.88
CA TYR A 284 -18.36 0.78 5.23
C TYR A 284 -18.17 2.27 5.51
N GLY A 285 -18.66 3.16 4.64
CA GLY A 285 -18.57 4.61 4.84
C GLY A 285 -17.13 5.14 4.87
N LEU A 286 -16.22 4.53 4.14
CA LEU A 286 -14.81 4.92 4.06
C LEU A 286 -14.56 6.01 3.00
N ILE A 287 -15.61 6.65 2.52
CA ILE A 287 -15.56 7.76 1.58
C ILE A 287 -15.26 9.02 2.38
N GLY A 288 -14.03 9.50 2.29
CA GLY A 288 -13.55 10.74 2.88
C GLY A 288 -12.77 11.55 1.86
#